data_957fbd86ea5d50a74a62b0ec051811ec
#
_entry.id   957fbd86ea5d50a74a62b0ec051811ec
#
_cell.length_a   1.000
_cell.length_b   1.000
_cell.length_c   1.000
_cell.angle_alpha   90.00
_cell.angle_beta   90.00
_cell.angle_gamma   90.00
#
_symmetry.space_group_name_H-M   'P 1'
#
loop_
_entity.id
_entity.type
_entity.pdbx_description
1 polymer ?
#
loop_
_entity_poly.entity_id
_entity_poly.type
_entity_poly.pdbx_seq_one_letter_code
_entity_poly.pdbx_strand_id
1 'polypeptide(L)'
;MSGADLSHRNHVGGLFRAHYPWLCARLRGQLGASADVEDIASETFTQLLESPGLTPIREPRALLTTIAQRLIYQLWRRRDLERQHLEQLQNADADQAQSPEELLQLTQTLHRLDRSLERLPGKVRATFLLSRIDGLTYPQIAAELGISQRSVSVYMTRTQALCTQHSANQPLNRTTQRSA
;
A
#
# COMPACT_ATOMS: atom_id res chain seq x y z
N MET A 1 11.73 -17.41 -25.97
CA MET A 1 10.45 -17.02 -25.31
C MET A 1 9.70 -18.31 -25.04
N SER A 2 9.47 -18.64 -23.78
CA SER A 2 8.78 -19.87 -23.39
C SER A 2 7.26 -19.71 -23.61
N GLY A 3 6.55 -20.82 -23.96
CA GLY A 3 5.09 -20.79 -24.10
C GLY A 3 4.34 -20.33 -22.85
N ALA A 4 4.95 -20.51 -21.68
CA ALA A 4 4.44 -19.98 -20.40
C ALA A 4 4.43 -18.44 -20.34
N ASP A 5 5.42 -17.78 -20.93
CA ASP A 5 5.50 -16.32 -21.02
C ASP A 5 4.40 -15.74 -21.89
N LEU A 6 4.10 -16.36 -23.01
CA LEU A 6 3.01 -15.91 -23.90
C LEU A 6 1.64 -16.10 -23.23
N SER A 7 1.44 -17.21 -22.51
CA SER A 7 0.21 -17.47 -21.77
C SER A 7 0.01 -16.41 -20.67
N HIS A 8 1.06 -16.09 -19.92
CA HIS A 8 1.02 -15.06 -18.87
C HIS A 8 0.68 -13.68 -19.44
N ARG A 9 1.36 -13.24 -20.50
CA ARG A 9 1.10 -11.97 -21.18
C ARG A 9 -0.33 -11.86 -21.69
N ASN A 10 -0.84 -12.91 -22.31
CA ASN A 10 -2.22 -12.96 -22.80
C ASN A 10 -3.22 -12.86 -21.64
N HIS A 11 -2.95 -13.54 -20.54
CA HIS A 11 -3.78 -13.47 -19.33
C HIS A 11 -3.79 -12.06 -18.75
N VAL A 12 -2.63 -11.44 -18.55
CA VAL A 12 -2.52 -10.05 -18.05
C VAL A 12 -3.16 -9.06 -19.01
N GLY A 13 -3.02 -9.25 -20.33
CA GLY A 13 -3.71 -8.43 -21.33
C GLY A 13 -5.25 -8.52 -21.23
N GLY A 14 -5.78 -9.70 -20.88
CA GLY A 14 -7.20 -9.88 -20.58
C GLY A 14 -7.62 -9.11 -19.31
N LEU A 15 -6.82 -9.22 -18.25
CA LEU A 15 -7.05 -8.48 -17.00
C LEU A 15 -6.97 -6.97 -17.19
N PHE A 16 -6.05 -6.48 -18.00
CA PHE A 16 -5.94 -5.07 -18.36
C PHE A 16 -7.25 -4.56 -18.94
N ARG A 17 -7.74 -5.19 -20.00
CA ARG A 17 -9.00 -4.79 -20.65
C ARG A 17 -10.20 -4.80 -19.71
N ALA A 18 -10.26 -5.81 -18.81
CA ALA A 18 -11.37 -5.97 -17.88
C ALA A 18 -11.32 -5.03 -16.67
N HIS A 19 -10.13 -4.66 -16.20
CA HIS A 19 -9.97 -4.00 -14.90
C HIS A 19 -9.30 -2.63 -14.93
N TYR A 20 -8.67 -2.21 -16.04
CA TYR A 20 -7.99 -0.91 -16.14
C TYR A 20 -8.93 0.28 -15.85
N PRO A 21 -10.14 0.38 -16.48
CA PRO A 21 -11.03 1.49 -16.19
C PRO A 21 -11.51 1.52 -14.73
N TRP A 22 -11.77 0.34 -14.16
CA TRP A 22 -12.13 0.19 -12.75
C TRP A 22 -10.98 0.65 -11.84
N LEU A 23 -9.74 0.24 -12.12
CA LEU A 23 -8.57 0.64 -11.34
C LEU A 23 -8.36 2.16 -11.39
N CYS A 24 -8.44 2.77 -12.58
CA CYS A 24 -8.33 4.22 -12.73
C CYS A 24 -9.43 4.97 -11.95
N ALA A 25 -10.68 4.51 -12.02
CA ALA A 25 -11.79 5.12 -11.26
C ALA A 25 -11.52 5.05 -9.75
N ARG A 26 -10.98 3.94 -9.28
CA ARG A 26 -10.59 3.73 -7.89
C ARG A 26 -9.47 4.66 -7.46
N LEU A 27 -8.41 4.76 -8.25
CA LEU A 27 -7.25 5.60 -7.99
C LEU A 27 -7.61 7.10 -7.97
N ARG A 28 -8.56 7.53 -8.82
CA ARG A 28 -9.07 8.92 -8.79
C ARG A 28 -9.71 9.28 -7.45
N GLY A 29 -10.34 8.33 -6.78
CA GLY A 29 -10.89 8.54 -5.44
C GLY A 29 -9.83 8.85 -4.38
N GLN A 30 -8.58 8.42 -4.58
CA GLN A 30 -7.46 8.61 -3.64
C GLN A 30 -6.52 9.75 -4.04
N LEU A 31 -6.23 9.86 -5.32
CA LEU A 31 -5.22 10.78 -5.86
C LEU A 31 -5.84 12.05 -6.46
N GLY A 32 -7.17 12.09 -6.54
CA GLY A 32 -7.88 13.16 -7.25
C GLY A 32 -7.68 13.07 -8.77
N ALA A 33 -7.89 14.18 -9.48
CA ALA A 33 -7.69 14.28 -10.93
C ALA A 33 -6.21 14.58 -11.26
N SER A 34 -5.31 13.72 -10.83
CA SER A 34 -3.86 13.84 -11.06
C SER A 34 -3.43 12.93 -12.21
N ALA A 35 -2.38 13.34 -12.94
CA ALA A 35 -1.71 12.50 -13.95
C ALA A 35 -1.15 11.21 -13.34
N ASP A 36 -0.88 11.18 -12.04
CA ASP A 36 -0.39 9.98 -11.34
C ASP A 36 -1.36 8.79 -11.41
N VAL A 37 -2.66 9.04 -11.64
CA VAL A 37 -3.68 7.96 -11.71
C VAL A 37 -3.36 6.97 -12.84
N GLU A 38 -3.08 7.49 -14.02
CA GLU A 38 -2.80 6.67 -15.20
C GLU A 38 -1.42 6.06 -15.12
N ASP A 39 -0.46 6.77 -14.55
CA ASP A 39 0.90 6.26 -14.30
C ASP A 39 0.87 5.09 -13.31
N ILE A 40 0.21 5.26 -12.16
CA ILE A 40 0.06 4.19 -11.15
C ILE A 40 -0.73 3.01 -11.71
N ALA A 41 -1.80 3.25 -12.48
CA ALA A 41 -2.57 2.18 -13.09
C ALA A 41 -1.71 1.39 -14.09
N SER A 42 -0.98 2.06 -14.96
CA SER A 42 -0.10 1.44 -15.95
C SER A 42 1.04 0.67 -15.28
N GLU A 43 1.68 1.27 -14.28
CA GLU A 43 2.76 0.63 -13.53
C GLU A 43 2.28 -0.61 -12.77
N THR A 44 1.03 -0.59 -12.25
CA THR A 44 0.40 -1.75 -11.60
C THR A 44 0.36 -2.96 -12.55
N PHE A 45 0.00 -2.75 -13.81
CA PHE A 45 -0.04 -3.83 -14.79
C PHE A 45 1.36 -4.21 -15.31
N THR A 46 2.30 -3.26 -15.35
CA THR A 46 3.71 -3.55 -15.67
C THR A 46 4.31 -4.49 -14.64
N GLN A 47 4.15 -4.20 -13.35
CA GLN A 47 4.63 -5.09 -12.29
C GLN A 47 3.95 -6.46 -12.32
N LEU A 48 2.68 -6.52 -12.71
CA LEU A 48 1.98 -7.78 -12.87
C LEU A 48 2.56 -8.60 -14.04
N LEU A 49 2.92 -7.95 -15.14
CA LEU A 49 3.59 -8.59 -16.30
C LEU A 49 4.97 -9.14 -15.94
N GLU A 50 5.70 -8.45 -15.08
CA GLU A 50 7.05 -8.84 -14.62
C GLU A 50 7.02 -9.96 -13.56
N SER A 51 5.84 -10.37 -13.10
CA SER A 51 5.65 -11.36 -12.04
C SER A 51 4.96 -12.65 -12.54
N PRO A 52 5.57 -13.44 -13.42
CA PRO A 52 4.92 -14.59 -14.04
C PRO A 52 4.55 -15.72 -13.04
N GLY A 53 5.17 -15.74 -11.87
CA GLY A 53 4.88 -16.71 -10.81
C GLY A 53 3.53 -16.52 -10.09
N LEU A 54 2.80 -15.43 -10.38
CA LEU A 54 1.49 -15.14 -9.80
C LEU A 54 0.31 -15.81 -10.53
N THR A 55 0.56 -16.55 -11.61
CA THR A 55 -0.50 -17.27 -12.35
C THR A 55 -0.80 -18.63 -11.71
N PRO A 56 -2.08 -19.03 -11.58
CA PRO A 56 -3.30 -18.33 -12.00
C PRO A 56 -3.76 -17.28 -10.99
N ILE A 57 -4.11 -16.08 -11.49
CA ILE A 57 -4.62 -14.98 -10.67
C ILE A 57 -6.11 -15.25 -10.40
N ARG A 58 -6.43 -15.73 -9.20
CA ARG A 58 -7.81 -16.04 -8.79
C ARG A 58 -8.60 -14.80 -8.37
N GLU A 59 -7.92 -13.77 -7.87
CA GLU A 59 -8.52 -12.58 -7.25
C GLU A 59 -7.88 -11.32 -7.83
N PRO A 60 -8.19 -10.97 -9.10
CA PRO A 60 -7.48 -9.89 -9.79
C PRO A 60 -7.67 -8.53 -9.10
N ARG A 61 -8.88 -8.20 -8.64
CA ARG A 61 -9.12 -6.91 -7.95
C ARG A 61 -8.32 -6.78 -6.65
N ALA A 62 -8.25 -7.84 -5.85
CA ALA A 62 -7.45 -7.84 -4.62
C ALA A 62 -5.96 -7.66 -4.91
N LEU A 63 -5.46 -8.34 -5.94
CA LEU A 63 -4.05 -8.24 -6.36
C LEU A 63 -3.73 -6.86 -6.90
N LEU A 64 -4.53 -6.34 -7.84
CA LEU A 64 -4.36 -5.00 -8.42
C LEU A 64 -4.43 -3.91 -7.35
N THR A 65 -5.40 -3.98 -6.41
CA THR A 65 -5.48 -3.06 -5.27
C THR A 65 -4.20 -3.09 -4.45
N THR A 66 -3.68 -4.27 -4.18
CA THR A 66 -2.48 -4.44 -3.36
C THR A 66 -1.23 -3.83 -4.03
N ILE A 67 -1.05 -4.07 -5.33
CA ILE A 67 0.08 -3.51 -6.09
C ILE A 67 -0.05 -1.98 -6.17
N ALA A 68 -1.24 -1.49 -6.54
CA ALA A 68 -1.50 -0.05 -6.68
C ALA A 68 -1.29 0.70 -5.35
N GLN A 69 -1.74 0.17 -4.22
CA GLN A 69 -1.54 0.79 -2.91
C GLN A 69 -0.05 0.88 -2.54
N ARG A 70 0.73 -0.14 -2.88
CA ARG A 70 2.18 -0.10 -2.68
C ARG A 70 2.83 1.01 -3.51
N LEU A 71 2.42 1.18 -4.76
CA LEU A 71 2.91 2.25 -5.63
C LEU A 71 2.52 3.64 -5.13
N ILE A 72 1.28 3.83 -4.69
CA ILE A 72 0.82 5.08 -4.08
C ILE A 72 1.65 5.42 -2.84
N TYR A 73 1.89 4.45 -1.97
CA TYR A 73 2.73 4.65 -0.79
C TYR A 73 4.16 5.08 -1.17
N GLN A 74 4.75 4.44 -2.17
CA GLN A 74 6.08 4.81 -2.67
C GLN A 74 6.09 6.23 -3.26
N LEU A 75 5.04 6.61 -4.00
CA LEU A 75 4.87 7.96 -4.55
C LEU A 75 4.81 9.01 -3.44
N TRP A 76 3.96 8.79 -2.43
CA TRP A 76 3.82 9.74 -1.32
C TRP A 76 5.11 9.86 -0.51
N ARG A 77 5.76 8.75 -0.23
CA ARG A 77 7.05 8.75 0.47
C ARG A 77 8.12 9.53 -0.30
N ARG A 78 8.18 9.36 -1.62
CA ARG A 78 9.12 10.11 -2.47
C ARG A 78 8.83 11.60 -2.41
N ARG A 79 7.58 12.00 -2.55
CA ARG A 79 7.17 13.43 -2.46
C ARG A 79 7.45 14.03 -1.09
N ASP A 80 7.27 13.26 -0.04
CA ASP A 80 7.55 13.71 1.32
C ASP A 80 9.05 13.95 1.53
N LEU A 81 9.89 13.06 1.04
CA LEU A 81 11.34 13.23 1.05
C LEU A 81 11.81 14.43 0.21
N GLU A 82 11.22 14.60 -0.99
CA GLU A 82 11.51 15.77 -1.85
C GLU A 82 11.12 17.08 -1.16
N ARG A 83 9.95 17.13 -0.52
CA ARG A 83 9.49 18.27 0.25
C ARG A 83 10.42 18.57 1.42
N GLN A 84 10.76 17.59 2.23
CA GLN A 84 11.68 17.75 3.37
C GLN A 84 13.05 18.24 2.91
N HIS A 85 13.56 17.75 1.79
CA HIS A 85 14.82 18.21 1.22
C HIS A 85 14.76 19.67 0.78
N LEU A 86 13.67 20.09 0.13
CA LEU A 86 13.44 21.49 -0.25
C LEU A 86 13.29 22.40 0.97
N GLU A 87 12.57 21.97 2.01
CA GLU A 87 12.42 22.71 3.27
C GLU A 87 13.77 22.88 3.99
N GLN A 88 14.62 21.84 3.99
CA GLN A 88 15.99 21.94 4.55
C GLN A 88 16.88 22.91 3.77
N LEU A 89 16.75 22.97 2.44
CA LEU A 89 17.50 23.94 1.62
C LEU A 89 17.02 25.38 1.82
N GLN A 90 15.72 25.58 2.14
CA GLN A 90 15.14 26.91 2.36
C GLN A 90 15.29 27.39 3.81
N ASN A 91 15.34 26.47 4.78
CA ASN A 91 15.36 26.75 6.22
C ASN A 91 16.70 26.37 6.83
N ALA A 92 17.79 26.99 6.39
CA ALA A 92 19.09 26.89 7.07
C ALA A 92 19.08 27.43 8.52
N ASP A 93 17.95 27.98 9.00
CA ASP A 93 17.77 28.64 10.30
C ASP A 93 16.53 28.17 11.10
N ALA A 94 15.89 27.05 10.80
CA ALA A 94 14.69 26.61 11.53
C ALA A 94 14.93 25.34 12.36
N ASP A 95 14.98 25.54 13.65
CA ASP A 95 15.26 24.60 14.76
C ASP A 95 14.09 23.65 15.10
N GLN A 96 13.40 23.09 14.11
CA GLN A 96 12.31 22.11 14.32
C GLN A 96 12.25 20.98 13.27
N ALA A 97 13.38 20.54 12.74
CA ALA A 97 13.42 19.33 11.95
C ALA A 97 13.38 18.10 12.89
N GLN A 98 12.47 17.15 12.62
CA GLN A 98 12.51 15.84 13.26
C GLN A 98 13.93 15.29 13.16
N SER A 99 14.46 14.76 14.28
CA SER A 99 15.80 14.21 14.31
C SER A 99 15.97 13.18 13.17
N PRO A 100 17.10 13.19 12.44
CA PRO A 100 17.40 12.18 11.42
C PRO A 100 17.23 10.75 11.94
N GLU A 101 17.45 10.52 13.24
CA GLU A 101 17.26 9.25 13.91
C GLU A 101 15.78 8.87 14.06
N GLU A 102 14.90 9.81 14.37
CA GLU A 102 13.44 9.58 14.44
C GLU A 102 12.87 9.24 13.07
N LEU A 103 13.32 9.94 12.03
CA LEU A 103 12.93 9.67 10.65
C LEU A 103 13.41 8.29 10.19
N LEU A 104 14.64 7.90 10.56
CA LEU A 104 15.18 6.58 10.27
C LEU A 104 14.39 5.48 10.99
N GLN A 105 14.04 5.68 12.27
CA GLN A 105 13.23 4.74 13.06
C GLN A 105 11.83 4.58 12.47
N LEU A 106 11.17 5.67 12.09
CA LEU A 106 9.88 5.63 11.41
C LEU A 106 9.95 4.85 10.10
N THR A 107 10.95 5.14 9.29
CA THR A 107 11.20 4.45 8.02
C THR A 107 11.41 2.95 8.23
N GLN A 108 12.22 2.55 9.19
CA GLN A 108 12.43 1.13 9.51
C GLN A 108 11.16 0.45 10.01
N THR A 109 10.34 1.15 10.79
CA THR A 109 9.05 0.63 11.28
C THR A 109 8.08 0.40 10.14
N LEU A 110 7.96 1.35 9.21
CA LEU A 110 7.14 1.22 8.01
C LEU A 110 7.59 0.06 7.12
N HIS A 111 8.90 -0.11 6.93
CA HIS A 111 9.43 -1.26 6.19
C HIS A 111 9.13 -2.62 6.85
N ARG A 112 9.17 -2.69 8.19
CA ARG A 112 8.80 -3.93 8.90
C ARG A 112 7.31 -4.24 8.75
N LEU A 113 6.46 -3.22 8.85
CA LEU A 113 5.02 -3.36 8.64
C LEU A 113 4.71 -3.82 7.22
N ASP A 114 5.33 -3.20 6.22
CA ASP A 114 5.16 -3.58 4.81
C ASP A 114 5.52 -5.04 4.56
N ARG A 115 6.68 -5.49 5.03
CA ARG A 115 7.09 -6.90 4.94
C ARG A 115 6.11 -7.86 5.64
N SER A 116 5.51 -7.43 6.73
CA SER A 116 4.53 -8.25 7.46
C SER A 116 3.20 -8.34 6.70
N LEU A 117 2.79 -7.24 6.08
CA LEU A 117 1.62 -7.21 5.21
C LEU A 117 1.83 -8.02 3.91
N GLU A 118 3.05 -8.04 3.37
CA GLU A 118 3.39 -8.83 2.18
C GLU A 118 3.20 -10.34 2.38
N ARG A 119 3.36 -10.83 3.61
CA ARG A 119 3.16 -12.25 3.96
C ARG A 119 1.69 -12.64 4.07
N LEU A 120 0.78 -11.69 4.07
CA LEU A 120 -0.65 -11.95 4.16
C LEU A 120 -1.23 -12.36 2.80
N PRO A 121 -2.25 -13.23 2.79
CA PRO A 121 -3.02 -13.50 1.58
C PRO A 121 -3.55 -12.19 0.97
N GLY A 122 -3.56 -12.09 -0.36
CA GLY A 122 -3.91 -10.86 -1.08
C GLY A 122 -5.22 -10.21 -0.64
N LYS A 123 -6.30 -11.01 -0.43
CA LYS A 123 -7.58 -10.49 0.07
C LYS A 123 -7.49 -9.89 1.49
N VAL A 124 -6.70 -10.50 2.37
CA VAL A 124 -6.51 -10.02 3.74
C VAL A 124 -5.79 -8.68 3.72
N ARG A 125 -4.70 -8.58 2.95
CA ARG A 125 -3.94 -7.35 2.77
C ARG A 125 -4.78 -6.25 2.11
N ALA A 126 -5.49 -6.56 1.02
CA ALA A 126 -6.37 -5.61 0.35
C ALA A 126 -7.47 -5.08 1.29
N THR A 127 -8.10 -5.96 2.09
CA THR A 127 -9.11 -5.57 3.08
C THR A 127 -8.56 -4.53 4.06
N PHE A 128 -7.35 -4.73 4.57
CA PHE A 128 -6.71 -3.81 5.51
C PHE A 128 -6.41 -2.46 4.85
N LEU A 129 -5.82 -2.47 3.65
CA LEU A 129 -5.48 -1.25 2.92
C LEU A 129 -6.73 -0.43 2.55
N LEU A 130 -7.78 -1.09 2.04
CA LEU A 130 -9.05 -0.45 1.71
C LEU A 130 -9.71 0.20 2.95
N SER A 131 -9.57 -0.42 4.12
CA SER A 131 -10.12 0.13 5.35
C SER A 131 -9.29 1.29 5.89
N ARG A 132 -7.96 1.18 5.92
CA ARG A 132 -7.08 2.13 6.60
C ARG A 132 -6.63 3.30 5.74
N ILE A 133 -6.44 3.08 4.45
CA ILE A 133 -5.98 4.11 3.52
C ILE A 133 -7.18 4.75 2.83
N ASP A 134 -8.10 3.94 2.31
CA ASP A 134 -9.26 4.44 1.57
C ASP A 134 -10.45 4.79 2.46
N GLY A 135 -10.41 4.43 3.75
CA GLY A 135 -11.49 4.69 4.69
C GLY A 135 -12.81 3.98 4.37
N LEU A 136 -12.78 2.91 3.56
CA LEU A 136 -13.98 2.19 3.17
C LEU A 136 -14.61 1.46 4.36
N THR A 137 -15.94 1.47 4.40
CA THR A 137 -16.74 0.68 5.34
C THR A 137 -16.71 -0.81 4.98
N TYR A 138 -16.95 -1.68 5.95
CA TYR A 138 -16.97 -3.14 5.74
C TYR A 138 -17.94 -3.59 4.62
N PRO A 139 -19.16 -3.04 4.50
CA PRO A 139 -20.01 -3.34 3.36
C PRO A 139 -19.41 -2.98 2.00
N GLN A 140 -18.76 -1.81 1.92
CA GLN A 140 -18.08 -1.35 0.70
C GLN A 140 -16.89 -2.25 0.33
N ILE A 141 -16.07 -2.63 1.32
CA ILE A 141 -14.95 -3.56 1.11
C ILE A 141 -15.46 -4.93 0.66
N ALA A 142 -16.54 -5.41 1.28
CA ALA A 142 -17.16 -6.68 0.92
C ALA A 142 -17.61 -6.70 -0.55
N ALA A 143 -18.29 -5.63 -0.99
CA ALA A 143 -18.71 -5.47 -2.38
C ALA A 143 -17.52 -5.36 -3.34
N GLU A 144 -16.48 -4.61 -2.96
CA GLU A 144 -15.30 -4.35 -3.77
C GLU A 144 -14.48 -5.63 -4.03
N LEU A 145 -14.28 -6.44 -2.99
CA LEU A 145 -13.46 -7.65 -3.06
C LEU A 145 -14.27 -8.92 -3.36
N GLY A 146 -15.59 -8.82 -3.49
CA GLY A 146 -16.47 -9.98 -3.73
C GLY A 146 -16.44 -10.98 -2.58
N ILE A 147 -16.47 -10.52 -1.33
CA ILE A 147 -16.45 -11.35 -0.10
C ILE A 147 -17.58 -10.95 0.85
N SER A 148 -17.85 -11.77 1.86
CA SER A 148 -18.84 -11.45 2.87
C SER A 148 -18.32 -10.38 3.87
N GLN A 149 -19.19 -9.59 4.47
CA GLN A 149 -18.82 -8.66 5.54
C GLN A 149 -18.20 -9.39 6.75
N ARG A 150 -18.65 -10.61 7.03
CA ARG A 150 -18.05 -11.47 8.05
C ARG A 150 -16.58 -11.76 7.73
N SER A 151 -16.26 -12.07 6.47
CA SER A 151 -14.87 -12.26 6.02
C SER A 151 -14.04 -10.99 6.19
N VAL A 152 -14.61 -9.81 5.88
CA VAL A 152 -13.95 -8.52 6.10
C VAL A 152 -13.60 -8.34 7.58
N SER A 153 -14.56 -8.59 8.48
CA SER A 153 -14.33 -8.50 9.93
C SER A 153 -13.20 -9.42 10.41
N VAL A 154 -13.21 -10.68 9.98
CA VAL A 154 -12.16 -11.66 10.33
C VAL A 154 -10.79 -11.21 9.80
N TYR A 155 -10.72 -10.70 8.57
CA TYR A 155 -9.49 -10.21 7.96
C TYR A 155 -8.94 -8.98 8.69
N MET A 156 -9.83 -8.05 9.09
CA MET A 156 -9.44 -6.88 9.88
C MET A 156 -8.90 -7.27 11.25
N THR A 157 -9.54 -8.17 11.96
CA THR A 157 -9.05 -8.67 13.26
C THR A 157 -7.65 -9.29 13.11
N ARG A 158 -7.43 -10.10 12.08
CA ARG A 158 -6.12 -10.73 11.82
C ARG A 158 -5.02 -9.69 11.54
N THR A 159 -5.32 -8.67 10.76
CA THR A 159 -4.34 -7.61 10.42
C THR A 159 -4.09 -6.67 11.59
N GLN A 160 -5.10 -6.34 12.39
CA GLN A 160 -4.94 -5.53 13.60
C GLN A 160 -4.03 -6.22 14.63
N ALA A 161 -4.17 -7.53 14.81
CA ALA A 161 -3.29 -8.29 15.70
C ALA A 161 -1.81 -8.21 15.26
N LEU A 162 -1.53 -8.22 13.95
CA LEU A 162 -0.17 -8.03 13.44
C LEU A 162 0.34 -6.60 13.70
N CYS A 163 -0.48 -5.58 13.52
CA CYS A 163 -0.09 -4.19 13.75
C CYS A 163 0.21 -3.94 15.24
N THR A 164 -0.61 -4.48 16.15
CA THR A 164 -0.37 -4.34 17.61
C THR A 164 0.90 -5.06 18.06
N GLN A 165 1.22 -6.21 17.51
CA GLN A 165 2.49 -6.90 17.79
C GLN A 165 3.71 -6.07 17.37
N HIS A 166 3.61 -5.33 16.26
CA HIS A 166 4.70 -4.46 15.80
C HIS A 166 4.85 -3.20 16.66
N SER A 167 3.74 -2.64 17.15
CA SER A 167 3.75 -1.48 18.04
C SER A 167 4.25 -1.84 19.45
N ALA A 168 3.93 -3.03 19.96
CA ALA A 168 4.38 -3.50 21.25
C ALA A 168 5.89 -3.81 21.30
N ASN A 169 6.51 -4.05 20.16
CA ASN A 169 7.95 -4.33 20.04
C ASN A 169 8.80 -3.06 19.82
N GLN A 170 8.19 -1.86 19.89
CA GLN A 170 8.93 -0.61 20.00
C GLN A 170 9.25 -0.36 21.47
N PRO A 171 10.53 -0.20 21.86
CA PRO A 171 10.86 0.37 23.15
C PRO A 171 10.35 1.81 23.13
N LEU A 172 9.24 2.06 23.85
CA LEU A 172 8.80 3.40 24.17
C LEU A 172 9.96 4.08 24.88
N ASN A 173 10.66 4.97 24.20
CA ASN A 173 11.57 5.90 24.83
C ASN A 173 10.73 6.79 25.77
N ARG A 174 10.55 6.32 26.99
CA ARG A 174 10.09 7.15 28.11
C ARG A 174 11.23 8.11 28.44
N THR A 175 11.38 9.15 27.66
CA THR A 175 12.22 10.28 28.02
C THR A 175 11.39 11.18 28.93
N THR A 176 11.54 10.92 30.21
CA THR A 176 11.80 11.89 31.26
C THR A 176 10.82 13.05 31.41
N GLN A 177 9.74 12.81 32.15
CA GLN A 177 9.33 13.81 33.13
C GLN A 177 10.12 13.53 34.42
N ARG A 178 11.13 14.32 34.65
CA ARG A 178 11.68 14.62 35.95
C ARG A 178 11.92 16.12 35.98
N SER A 179 10.89 16.84 36.39
CA SER A 179 11.05 18.17 36.98
C SER A 179 11.27 17.99 38.45
N ALA A 180 12.31 18.57 38.94
CA ALA A 180 12.46 19.08 40.30
C ALA A 180 13.01 20.47 40.17
#